data_124a24171d2fc26e4c2d57ba5fff0d6b
#
_entry.id   124a24171d2fc26e4c2d57ba5fff0d6b
#
_cell.length_a   1.000
_cell.length_b   1.000
_cell.length_c   1.000
_cell.angle_alpha   90.00
_cell.angle_beta   90.00
_cell.angle_gamma   90.00
#
_symmetry.space_group_name_H-M   'P 1'
#
loop_
_entity.id
_entity.type
_entity.pdbx_description
1 polymer ?
#
loop_
_entity_poly.entity_id
_entity_poly.type
_entity_poly.pdbx_seq_one_letter_code
_entity_poly.pdbx_strand_id
1 'polypeptide(L)' 'MNEHPKGISGIDPLRAIDLIWTLRDIKAKRTLLPIEPDHLRELIELDLVEMRDETPTLTNKGHDVLD' A
#
# COMPACT_ATOMS: atom_id res chain seq x y z
N MET A 1 -19.64 16.24 -7.19
CA MET A 1 -19.16 15.32 -6.41
C MET A 1 -17.98 14.64 -6.89
N ASN A 2 -17.10 14.45 -6.06
CA ASN A 2 -15.95 13.85 -6.45
C ASN A 2 -15.97 12.43 -6.43
N GLU A 3 -15.52 11.81 -7.45
CA GLU A 3 -15.36 10.48 -7.47
C GLU A 3 -14.03 10.18 -7.18
N HIS A 4 -13.77 9.37 -6.24
CA HIS A 4 -12.44 8.91 -5.98
C HIS A 4 -12.20 7.70 -6.82
N PRO A 5 -11.10 7.64 -7.52
CA PRO A 5 -10.73 6.40 -8.17
C PRO A 5 -10.57 5.35 -7.11
N LYS A 6 -10.62 4.10 -7.48
CA LYS A 6 -10.31 3.07 -6.60
C LYS A 6 -8.99 3.34 -6.01
N GLY A 7 -8.84 3.13 -4.74
CA GLY A 7 -7.60 3.40 -4.09
C GLY A 7 -7.81 3.66 -2.64
N ILE A 8 -6.97 4.46 -2.06
CA ILE A 8 -6.98 4.71 -0.65
C ILE A 8 -7.73 6.02 -0.41
N SER A 9 -8.86 5.95 0.27
CA SER A 9 -9.62 7.14 0.52
C SER A 9 -9.16 7.81 1.81
N GLY A 10 -9.39 9.11 1.91
CA GLY A 10 -9.02 9.85 3.09
C GLY A 10 -7.59 10.29 3.13
N ILE A 11 -6.82 10.08 2.06
CA ILE A 11 -5.43 10.42 2.00
C ILE A 11 -5.20 11.35 0.85
N ASP A 12 -4.23 12.26 0.99
CA ASP A 12 -3.83 13.15 -0.08
C ASP A 12 -3.60 12.34 -1.33
N PRO A 13 -4.13 12.77 -2.49
CA PRO A 13 -3.95 12.01 -3.73
C PRO A 13 -2.50 11.70 -4.10
N LEU A 14 -1.59 12.64 -3.86
CA LEU A 14 -0.19 12.36 -4.17
C LEU A 14 0.37 11.29 -3.26
N ARG A 15 -0.01 11.33 -1.99
CA ARG A 15 0.42 10.32 -1.04
C ARG A 15 -0.16 8.96 -1.40
N ALA A 16 -1.43 8.96 -1.83
CA ALA A 16 -2.08 7.72 -2.20
C ALA A 16 -1.38 7.06 -3.38
N ILE A 17 -0.93 7.85 -4.34
CA ILE A 17 -0.20 7.31 -5.49
C ILE A 17 1.09 6.63 -5.03
N ASP A 18 1.84 7.28 -4.14
CA ASP A 18 3.06 6.69 -3.62
C ASP A 18 2.79 5.39 -2.90
N LEU A 19 1.72 5.35 -2.11
CA LEU A 19 1.38 4.16 -1.36
C LEU A 19 0.95 3.03 -2.28
N ILE A 20 0.25 3.35 -3.36
CA ILE A 20 -0.17 2.35 -4.33
C ILE A 20 1.04 1.74 -5.04
N TRP A 21 2.02 2.57 -5.41
CA TRP A 21 3.23 2.03 -6.02
C TRP A 21 3.97 1.11 -5.06
N THR A 22 4.01 1.49 -3.77
CA THR A 22 4.63 0.64 -2.76
C THR A 22 3.88 -0.69 -2.64
N LEU A 23 2.55 -0.66 -2.68
CA LEU A 23 1.76 -1.88 -2.63
C LEU A 23 2.07 -2.78 -3.84
N ARG A 24 2.19 -2.18 -5.01
CA ARG A 24 2.51 -2.96 -6.20
C ARG A 24 3.88 -3.62 -6.09
N ASP A 25 4.85 -2.91 -5.53
CA ASP A 25 6.17 -3.48 -5.34
C ASP A 25 6.11 -4.65 -4.37
N ILE A 26 5.35 -4.52 -3.30
CA ILE A 26 5.21 -5.61 -2.34
C ILE A 26 4.51 -6.80 -3.00
N LYS A 27 3.46 -6.54 -3.77
CA LYS A 27 2.73 -7.62 -4.43
C LYS A 27 3.62 -8.36 -5.41
N ALA A 28 4.48 -7.65 -6.13
CA ALA A 28 5.37 -8.24 -7.10
C ALA A 28 6.65 -8.77 -6.48
N LYS A 29 6.80 -8.59 -5.17
CA LYS A 29 8.00 -9.00 -4.44
C LYS A 29 9.24 -8.30 -4.97
N ARG A 30 9.07 -7.05 -5.41
CA ARG A 30 10.19 -6.27 -5.88
C ARG A 30 10.77 -5.53 -4.71
N THR A 31 11.62 -6.19 -3.97
CA THR A 31 12.18 -5.58 -2.79
C THR A 31 13.64 -5.25 -2.98
N LEU A 32 14.03 -4.90 -4.21
CA LEU A 32 15.40 -4.52 -4.48
C LEU A 32 15.77 -3.23 -3.76
N LEU A 33 14.79 -2.33 -3.58
CA LEU A 33 15.03 -1.10 -2.84
C LEU A 33 14.28 -1.18 -1.53
N PRO A 34 14.85 -0.63 -0.48
CA PRO A 34 14.17 -0.65 0.81
C PRO A 34 12.88 0.17 0.73
N ILE A 35 11.84 -0.32 1.35
CA ILE A 35 10.59 0.40 1.40
C ILE A 35 10.74 1.50 2.45
N GLU A 36 10.23 2.69 2.14
CA GLU A 36 10.25 3.78 3.10
C GLU A 36 9.52 3.35 4.37
N PRO A 37 10.14 3.45 5.53
CA PRO A 37 9.48 3.02 6.77
C PRO A 37 8.17 3.73 7.03
N ASP A 38 8.08 5.01 6.68
CA ASP A 38 6.86 5.76 6.88
C ASP A 38 5.74 5.24 6.00
N HIS A 39 6.06 4.89 4.76
CA HIS A 39 5.06 4.35 3.85
C HIS A 39 4.60 2.97 4.34
N LEU A 40 5.52 2.15 4.78
CA LEU A 40 5.17 0.83 5.26
C LEU A 40 4.28 0.92 6.50
N ARG A 41 4.63 1.80 7.42
CA ARG A 41 3.85 1.97 8.63
C ARG A 41 2.43 2.43 8.27
N GLU A 42 2.30 3.37 7.35
CA GLU A 42 1.01 3.87 6.96
C GLU A 42 0.17 2.78 6.29
N LEU A 43 0.78 1.95 5.47
CA LEU A 43 0.07 0.85 4.84
C LEU A 43 -0.42 -0.16 5.87
N ILE A 44 0.36 -0.39 6.91
CA ILE A 44 -0.05 -1.29 7.98
C ILE A 44 -1.21 -0.67 8.76
N GLU A 45 -1.15 0.62 9.02
CA GLU A 45 -2.22 1.30 9.75
C GLU A 45 -3.52 1.32 8.96
N LEU A 46 -3.42 1.33 7.65
CA LEU A 46 -4.60 1.29 6.79
C LEU A 46 -5.09 -0.14 6.55
N ASP A 47 -4.41 -1.12 7.14
CA ASP A 47 -4.77 -2.52 7.02
C ASP A 47 -4.61 -3.03 5.59
N LEU A 48 -3.70 -2.44 4.84
CA LEU A 48 -3.43 -2.85 3.47
C LEU A 48 -2.25 -3.82 3.41
N VAL A 49 -1.41 -3.82 4.43
CA VAL A 49 -0.23 -4.66 4.50
C VAL A 49 -0.12 -5.24 5.89
N GLU A 50 0.32 -6.46 5.99
CA GLU A 50 0.61 -7.08 7.28
C GLU A 50 2.01 -7.65 7.22
N MET A 51 2.63 -7.82 8.37
CA MET A 51 3.96 -8.39 8.43
C MET A 51 3.86 -9.88 8.69
N ARG A 52 4.45 -10.68 7.83
CA ARG A 52 4.51 -12.12 8.01
C ARG A 52 5.96 -12.53 7.92
N ASP A 53 6.47 -13.16 8.96
CA ASP A 53 7.87 -13.60 9.00
C ASP A 53 8.78 -12.45 8.64
N GLU A 54 8.47 -11.28 9.20
CA GLU A 54 9.26 -10.07 8.96
C GLU A 54 9.25 -9.62 7.51
N THR A 55 8.28 -10.07 6.75
CA THR A 55 8.15 -9.67 5.35
C THR A 55 6.78 -9.02 5.15
N PRO A 56 6.74 -7.86 4.51
CA PRO A 56 5.45 -7.22 4.26
C PRO A 56 4.65 -8.01 3.22
N THR A 57 3.38 -8.20 3.50
CA THR A 57 2.49 -8.96 2.64
C THR A 57 1.18 -8.20 2.53
N LEU A 58 0.59 -8.20 1.35
CA LEU A 58 -0.69 -7.53 1.17
C LEU A 58 -1.80 -8.30 1.88
N THR A 59 -2.70 -7.54 2.50
CA THR A 59 -3.91 -8.11 3.05
C THR A 59 -4.93 -8.22 1.92
N ASN A 60 -6.08 -8.83 2.19
CA ASN A 60 -7.15 -8.86 1.20
C ASN A 60 -7.57 -7.46 0.80
N LYS A 61 -7.60 -6.54 1.74
CA LYS A 61 -7.94 -5.17 1.46
C LYS A 61 -6.87 -4.54 0.57
N GLY A 62 -5.61 -4.86 0.79
CA GLY A 62 -4.52 -4.37 -0.06
C GLY A 62 -4.66 -4.86 -1.49
N HIS A 63 -5.04 -6.11 -1.68
CA HIS A 63 -5.27 -6.63 -3.02
C HIS A 63 -6.46 -5.93 -3.68
N ASP A 64 -7.51 -5.65 -2.91
CA ASP A 64 -8.69 -4.98 -3.46
C ASP A 64 -8.35 -3.58 -3.96
N VAL A 65 -7.46 -2.89 -3.28
CA VAL A 65 -7.07 -1.55 -3.69
C VAL A 65 -6.37 -1.57 -5.04
N LEU A 66 -5.63 -2.63 -5.33
CA LEU A 66 -4.88 -2.72 -6.58
C LEU A 66 -5.70 -3.29 -7.73
N ASP A 67 -6.81 -3.89 -7.45
CA ASP A 67 -7.63 -4.46 -8.54
C ASP A 67 -8.49 -3.44 -9.26
#